data_7823cbf85626d948886fd7defe075ef8
#
_entry.id   7823cbf85626d948886fd7defe075ef8
#
_cell.length_a   1.000
_cell.length_b   1.000
_cell.length_c   1.000
_cell.angle_alpha   90.00
_cell.angle_beta   90.00
_cell.angle_gamma   90.00
#
_symmetry.space_group_name_H-M   'P 1'
#
loop_
_entity.id
_entity.type
_entity.pdbx_description
1 polymer ?
#
loop_
_entity_poly.entity_id
_entity_poly.type
_entity_poly.pdbx_seq_one_letter_code
_entity_poly.pdbx_strand_id
1 'polypeptide(L)'
;MSYSQGCGLSRQIGEPRLVPAIETDISGSQSHARALDADTKGPLKDIHRRVGAAILFESSGGQIEKLGHLPELRFALGEPEVDTTSIDNAAFALESKAFSISRIGSDGFKIYHKATIRKAVNDRRASLDEDAEIKPTMWSLVKKEFERGASIPLVPFPKDGSAIQDSPKLTLVLMDPEFEWTATGSLGQQISEWTKQHGKSPRLYPGSLIWCLKKPGRDLRDKVELWLAWKRVFTEVTEGTLGADFDRADRADIQSKVKDAEDDAKDEVWGGYRFAVIFDS
;
A
#
# COMPACT_ATOMS: atom_id res chain seq x y z
N MET A 1 -7.93 -7.31 -37.53
CA MET A 1 -6.64 -7.99 -37.69
C MET A 1 -5.63 -7.29 -36.82
N SER A 2 -5.45 -7.74 -35.60
CA SER A 2 -4.51 -7.14 -34.63
C SER A 2 -3.94 -8.24 -33.72
N TYR A 3 -3.46 -9.28 -34.34
CA TYR A 3 -2.63 -10.29 -33.70
C TYR A 3 -1.18 -10.02 -34.09
N SER A 4 -0.28 -9.90 -33.11
CA SER A 4 1.14 -10.22 -33.33
C SER A 4 2.26 -9.23 -32.93
N GLN A 5 2.03 -8.14 -32.20
CA GLN A 5 3.25 -7.39 -31.80
C GLN A 5 3.92 -7.95 -30.53
N GLY A 6 3.18 -8.51 -29.56
CA GLY A 6 3.77 -9.11 -28.37
C GLY A 6 4.50 -10.45 -28.63
N CYS A 7 3.98 -11.24 -29.56
CA CYS A 7 4.57 -12.54 -29.91
C CYS A 7 5.88 -12.43 -30.72
N GLY A 8 6.14 -11.28 -31.37
CA GLY A 8 7.37 -11.03 -32.11
C GLY A 8 8.60 -10.80 -31.24
N LEU A 9 8.45 -10.04 -30.19
CA LEU A 9 9.54 -9.69 -29.26
C LEU A 9 10.09 -10.91 -28.51
N SER A 10 9.20 -11.75 -27.97
CA SER A 10 9.61 -12.96 -27.23
C SER A 10 10.29 -14.02 -28.09
N ARG A 11 9.88 -14.14 -29.36
CA ARG A 11 10.54 -15.05 -30.32
C ARG A 11 11.95 -14.60 -30.72
N GLN A 12 12.19 -13.30 -30.78
CA GLN A 12 13.52 -12.75 -31.11
C GLN A 12 14.51 -12.89 -29.93
N ILE A 13 14.02 -12.90 -28.67
CA ILE A 13 14.87 -13.03 -27.49
C ILE A 13 15.12 -14.49 -27.11
N GLY A 14 14.35 -15.45 -27.66
CA GLY A 14 14.53 -16.87 -27.38
C GLY A 14 14.05 -17.32 -25.99
N GLU A 15 13.34 -16.45 -25.22
CA GLU A 15 12.83 -16.75 -23.89
C GLU A 15 11.30 -16.74 -23.81
N PRO A 16 10.61 -17.85 -24.15
CA PRO A 16 9.15 -17.93 -24.14
C PRO A 16 8.54 -17.66 -22.73
N ARG A 17 9.32 -17.88 -21.66
CA ARG A 17 8.88 -17.65 -20.27
C ARG A 17 8.61 -16.18 -19.96
N LEU A 18 9.20 -15.25 -20.72
CA LEU A 18 8.98 -13.81 -20.53
C LEU A 18 7.72 -13.29 -21.22
N VAL A 19 7.04 -14.08 -22.05
CA VAL A 19 5.84 -13.64 -22.79
C VAL A 19 4.77 -13.04 -21.88
N PRO A 20 4.36 -13.69 -20.77
CA PRO A 20 3.34 -13.12 -19.89
C PRO A 20 3.80 -11.81 -19.25
N ALA A 21 5.06 -11.69 -18.87
CA ALA A 21 5.64 -10.49 -18.30
C ALA A 21 5.66 -9.33 -19.32
N ILE A 22 6.08 -9.61 -20.54
CA ILE A 22 6.10 -8.64 -21.66
C ILE A 22 4.69 -8.14 -21.97
N GLU A 23 3.70 -9.04 -22.03
CA GLU A 23 2.32 -8.66 -22.31
C GLU A 23 1.71 -7.83 -21.18
N THR A 24 1.96 -8.21 -19.92
CA THR A 24 1.41 -7.50 -18.77
C THR A 24 2.07 -6.13 -18.58
N ASP A 25 3.39 -6.05 -18.73
CA ASP A 25 4.12 -4.86 -18.31
C ASP A 25 4.47 -3.91 -19.46
N ILE A 26 4.66 -4.41 -20.70
CA ILE A 26 5.23 -3.61 -21.80
C ILE A 26 4.27 -3.47 -22.99
N SER A 27 3.85 -4.59 -23.61
CA SER A 27 3.28 -4.55 -24.96
C SER A 27 1.78 -4.79 -25.04
N GLY A 28 1.15 -5.38 -24.02
CA GLY A 28 -0.28 -5.69 -24.03
C GLY A 28 -1.18 -4.45 -24.09
N SER A 29 -2.41 -4.66 -24.53
CA SER A 29 -3.40 -3.57 -24.62
C SER A 29 -3.73 -2.93 -23.29
N GLN A 30 -3.54 -3.65 -22.18
CA GLN A 30 -3.73 -3.24 -20.79
C GLN A 30 -2.41 -3.24 -20.01
N SER A 31 -1.26 -3.11 -20.70
CA SER A 31 0.04 -3.14 -20.03
C SER A 31 0.27 -1.90 -19.17
N HIS A 32 1.09 -2.07 -18.12
CA HIS A 32 1.46 -0.98 -17.23
C HIS A 32 2.16 0.17 -17.97
N ALA A 33 3.06 -0.15 -18.91
CA ALA A 33 3.70 0.86 -19.73
C ALA A 33 2.68 1.67 -20.54
N ARG A 34 1.66 1.01 -21.10
CA ARG A 34 0.62 1.71 -21.86
C ARG A 34 -0.25 2.60 -20.98
N ALA A 35 -0.56 2.15 -19.76
CA ALA A 35 -1.27 2.98 -18.80
C ALA A 35 -0.47 4.24 -18.40
N LEU A 36 0.85 4.10 -18.22
CA LEU A 36 1.75 5.23 -17.97
C LEU A 36 1.90 6.16 -19.19
N ASP A 37 1.78 5.61 -20.40
CA ASP A 37 1.88 6.38 -21.65
C ASP A 37 0.58 7.09 -22.05
N ALA A 38 -0.52 6.92 -21.32
CA ALA A 38 -1.84 7.44 -21.70
C ALA A 38 -1.84 8.96 -21.96
N ASP A 39 -1.06 9.70 -21.19
CA ASP A 39 -0.97 11.16 -21.29
C ASP A 39 0.30 11.67 -22.00
N THR A 40 1.18 10.76 -22.48
CA THR A 40 2.42 11.15 -23.15
C THR A 40 2.16 11.60 -24.60
N LYS A 41 2.83 12.68 -25.01
CA LYS A 41 2.65 13.31 -26.34
C LYS A 41 3.99 13.72 -26.95
N GLY A 42 3.97 13.97 -28.26
CA GLY A 42 5.13 14.46 -28.99
C GLY A 42 6.32 13.47 -28.93
N PRO A 43 7.53 13.94 -28.67
CA PRO A 43 8.74 13.12 -28.59
C PRO A 43 8.70 12.07 -27.50
N LEU A 44 7.93 12.31 -26.42
CA LEU A 44 7.76 11.38 -25.29
C LEU A 44 6.65 10.35 -25.52
N LYS A 45 6.00 10.34 -26.67
CA LYS A 45 4.97 9.37 -26.98
C LYS A 45 5.49 7.94 -26.83
N ASP A 46 4.75 7.10 -26.12
CA ASP A 46 5.09 5.71 -25.83
C ASP A 46 6.47 5.53 -25.13
N ILE A 47 6.95 6.53 -24.38
CA ILE A 47 8.28 6.49 -23.75
C ILE A 47 8.43 5.32 -22.78
N HIS A 48 7.41 5.03 -21.98
CA HIS A 48 7.45 3.92 -21.03
C HIS A 48 7.51 2.56 -21.75
N ARG A 49 6.77 2.38 -22.84
CA ARG A 49 6.86 1.17 -23.67
C ARG A 49 8.23 1.03 -24.32
N ARG A 50 8.81 2.13 -24.80
CA ARG A 50 10.16 2.16 -25.42
C ARG A 50 11.22 1.80 -24.39
N VAL A 51 11.16 2.37 -23.20
CA VAL A 51 12.08 2.07 -22.08
C VAL A 51 11.91 0.62 -21.61
N GLY A 52 10.67 0.13 -21.45
CA GLY A 52 10.42 -1.26 -21.10
C GLY A 52 10.97 -2.25 -22.12
N ALA A 53 10.86 -1.94 -23.43
CA ALA A 53 11.45 -2.75 -24.49
C ALA A 53 12.99 -2.70 -24.43
N ALA A 54 13.60 -1.55 -24.19
CA ALA A 54 15.05 -1.43 -24.04
C ALA A 54 15.57 -2.22 -22.83
N ILE A 55 14.89 -2.14 -21.68
CA ILE A 55 15.21 -2.96 -20.49
C ILE A 55 15.16 -4.44 -20.86
N LEU A 56 14.12 -4.87 -21.58
CA LEU A 56 13.98 -6.26 -21.99
C LEU A 56 15.17 -6.70 -22.85
N PHE A 57 15.53 -5.95 -23.89
CA PHE A 57 16.65 -6.29 -24.78
C PHE A 57 17.99 -6.29 -24.07
N GLU A 58 18.24 -5.26 -23.25
CA GLU A 58 19.51 -5.14 -22.53
C GLU A 58 19.65 -6.20 -21.43
N SER A 59 18.57 -6.61 -20.77
CA SER A 59 18.61 -7.58 -19.68
C SER A 59 18.46 -9.04 -20.12
N SER A 60 18.09 -9.32 -21.40
CA SER A 60 17.80 -10.69 -21.88
C SER A 60 18.93 -11.30 -22.74
N GLY A 61 20.03 -10.63 -22.93
CA GLY A 61 21.07 -10.99 -23.91
C GLY A 61 21.99 -12.17 -23.56
N GLY A 62 21.48 -13.27 -23.00
CA GLY A 62 22.20 -14.55 -22.87
C GLY A 62 23.29 -14.63 -21.81
N GLN A 63 23.56 -13.58 -21.04
CA GLN A 63 24.42 -13.59 -19.86
C GLN A 63 23.56 -13.61 -18.59
N ILE A 64 23.93 -14.48 -17.63
CA ILE A 64 23.11 -14.80 -16.46
C ILE A 64 22.82 -13.58 -15.56
N GLU A 65 23.62 -12.52 -15.65
CA GLU A 65 23.53 -11.32 -14.80
C GLU A 65 23.43 -10.00 -15.59
N LYS A 66 23.02 -10.04 -16.84
CA LYS A 66 22.92 -8.81 -17.64
C LYS A 66 21.76 -7.93 -17.14
N LEU A 67 22.05 -6.66 -16.92
CA LEU A 67 21.11 -5.62 -16.51
C LEU A 67 21.04 -4.56 -17.60
N GLY A 68 19.88 -3.95 -17.79
CA GLY A 68 19.75 -2.72 -18.57
C GLY A 68 20.10 -1.53 -17.68
N HIS A 69 21.31 -1.00 -17.78
CA HIS A 69 21.72 0.17 -17.01
C HIS A 69 21.24 1.49 -17.61
N LEU A 70 20.97 2.49 -16.80
CA LEU A 70 20.51 3.81 -17.26
C LEU A 70 21.36 4.40 -18.39
N PRO A 71 22.71 4.35 -18.37
CA PRO A 71 23.53 4.82 -19.48
C PRO A 71 23.23 4.10 -20.81
N GLU A 72 22.99 2.77 -20.77
CA GLU A 72 22.66 1.97 -21.95
C GLU A 72 21.26 2.33 -22.47
N LEU A 73 20.28 2.52 -21.57
CA LEU A 73 18.94 2.93 -21.93
C LEU A 73 18.92 4.32 -22.58
N ARG A 74 19.70 5.26 -22.01
CA ARG A 74 19.88 6.62 -22.57
C ARG A 74 20.52 6.57 -23.97
N PHE A 75 21.51 5.69 -24.16
CA PHE A 75 22.14 5.50 -25.48
C PHE A 75 21.18 4.87 -26.49
N ALA A 76 20.43 3.85 -26.08
CA ALA A 76 19.49 3.14 -26.96
C ALA A 76 18.28 3.99 -27.39
N LEU A 77 17.85 4.93 -26.54
CA LEU A 77 16.63 5.74 -26.73
C LEU A 77 16.90 7.22 -26.95
N GLY A 78 18.17 7.64 -26.97
CA GLY A 78 18.57 9.02 -27.18
C GLY A 78 18.14 9.53 -28.55
N GLU A 79 17.23 10.50 -28.55
CA GLU A 79 16.78 11.26 -29.71
C GLU A 79 16.98 12.76 -29.42
N PRO A 80 17.14 13.61 -30.44
CA PRO A 80 17.43 15.03 -30.23
C PRO A 80 16.40 15.78 -29.37
N GLU A 81 15.16 15.29 -29.34
CA GLU A 81 14.04 15.90 -28.62
C GLU A 81 13.65 15.13 -27.35
N VAL A 82 14.39 14.08 -26.98
CA VAL A 82 14.16 13.28 -25.76
C VAL A 82 15.33 13.46 -24.81
N ASP A 83 15.09 14.12 -23.70
CA ASP A 83 16.14 14.30 -22.69
C ASP A 83 16.37 13.02 -21.88
N THR A 84 17.57 12.87 -21.34
CA THR A 84 17.98 11.71 -20.57
C THR A 84 17.19 11.57 -19.27
N THR A 85 16.73 12.67 -18.67
CA THR A 85 15.93 12.69 -17.46
C THR A 85 14.55 12.07 -17.69
N SER A 86 13.97 12.28 -18.87
CA SER A 86 12.70 11.65 -19.26
C SER A 86 12.82 10.15 -19.37
N ILE A 87 13.95 9.65 -19.89
CA ILE A 87 14.24 8.19 -19.98
C ILE A 87 14.40 7.60 -18.58
N ASP A 88 15.15 8.26 -17.70
CA ASP A 88 15.34 7.83 -16.31
C ASP A 88 14.01 7.76 -15.54
N ASN A 89 13.24 8.83 -15.65
CA ASN A 89 11.93 8.91 -14.99
C ASN A 89 10.98 7.81 -15.49
N ALA A 90 11.01 7.51 -16.77
CA ALA A 90 10.21 6.41 -17.34
C ALA A 90 10.67 5.04 -16.82
N ALA A 91 11.99 4.80 -16.66
CA ALA A 91 12.51 3.57 -16.07
C ALA A 91 12.09 3.41 -14.61
N PHE A 92 12.17 4.48 -13.81
CA PHE A 92 11.71 4.47 -12.41
C PHE A 92 10.19 4.35 -12.29
N ALA A 93 9.42 4.98 -13.19
CA ALA A 93 7.98 4.83 -13.21
C ALA A 93 7.56 3.39 -13.53
N LEU A 94 8.23 2.75 -14.49
CA LEU A 94 8.02 1.33 -14.79
C LEU A 94 8.40 0.45 -13.60
N GLU A 95 9.55 0.65 -12.99
CA GLU A 95 9.95 -0.09 -11.78
C GLU A 95 8.89 0.06 -10.67
N SER A 96 8.29 1.24 -10.54
CA SER A 96 7.24 1.49 -9.54
C SER A 96 5.90 0.81 -9.85
N LYS A 97 5.52 0.65 -11.11
CA LYS A 97 4.18 0.19 -11.52
C LYS A 97 4.14 -1.21 -12.12
N ALA A 98 5.18 -1.62 -12.83
CA ALA A 98 5.24 -2.92 -13.47
C ALA A 98 5.43 -4.06 -12.47
N PHE A 99 4.94 -5.25 -12.81
CA PHE A 99 5.00 -6.41 -11.95
C PHE A 99 6.26 -7.25 -12.13
N SER A 100 6.87 -7.19 -13.30
CA SER A 100 8.01 -8.04 -13.66
C SER A 100 9.30 -7.26 -13.84
N ILE A 101 9.27 -5.94 -13.74
CA ILE A 101 10.45 -5.08 -13.85
C ILE A 101 10.92 -4.71 -12.45
N SER A 102 12.19 -4.98 -12.16
CA SER A 102 12.80 -4.62 -10.87
C SER A 102 14.13 -3.92 -11.10
N ARG A 103 14.42 -3.00 -10.17
CA ARG A 103 15.72 -2.31 -10.12
C ARG A 103 16.71 -3.13 -9.29
N ILE A 104 17.94 -3.23 -9.77
CA ILE A 104 19.06 -3.89 -9.10
C ILE A 104 20.20 -2.86 -8.94
N GLY A 105 20.60 -2.62 -7.72
CA GLY A 105 21.56 -1.55 -7.41
C GLY A 105 20.97 -0.16 -7.62
N SER A 106 21.81 0.79 -8.05
CA SER A 106 21.41 2.20 -8.21
C SER A 106 20.73 2.50 -9.55
N ASP A 107 21.13 1.82 -10.64
CA ASP A 107 20.86 2.20 -12.02
C ASP A 107 20.56 1.02 -12.96
N GLY A 108 20.62 -0.22 -12.47
CA GLY A 108 20.36 -1.43 -13.26
C GLY A 108 18.90 -1.87 -13.18
N PHE A 109 18.32 -2.30 -14.31
CA PHE A 109 16.96 -2.82 -14.41
C PHE A 109 16.96 -4.20 -15.05
N LYS A 110 16.06 -5.05 -14.59
CA LYS A 110 15.87 -6.40 -15.14
C LYS A 110 14.40 -6.76 -15.21
N ILE A 111 14.04 -7.49 -16.27
CA ILE A 111 12.73 -8.11 -16.36
C ILE A 111 12.81 -9.59 -15.93
N TYR A 112 11.85 -10.00 -15.13
CA TYR A 112 11.76 -11.35 -14.59
C TYR A 112 10.57 -12.10 -15.20
N HIS A 113 10.71 -13.39 -15.41
CA HIS A 113 9.61 -14.25 -15.87
C HIS A 113 8.58 -14.56 -14.77
N LYS A 114 8.91 -14.29 -13.54
CA LYS A 114 8.01 -14.47 -12.39
C LYS A 114 7.38 -13.15 -12.01
N ALA A 115 6.13 -13.24 -11.60
CA ALA A 115 5.46 -12.11 -10.99
C ALA A 115 6.29 -11.65 -9.78
N THR A 116 6.58 -10.37 -9.73
CA THR A 116 7.33 -9.78 -8.62
C THR A 116 6.54 -9.94 -7.32
N ILE A 117 7.25 -9.85 -6.21
CA ILE A 117 6.66 -9.77 -4.86
C ILE A 117 5.55 -8.71 -4.82
N ARG A 118 5.70 -7.59 -5.56
CA ARG A 118 4.67 -6.54 -5.68
C ARG A 118 3.35 -7.04 -6.25
N LYS A 119 3.39 -7.86 -7.30
CA LYS A 119 2.16 -8.47 -7.83
C LYS A 119 1.49 -9.34 -6.78
N ALA A 120 2.28 -10.19 -6.11
CA ALA A 120 1.75 -11.03 -5.04
C ALA A 120 1.09 -10.16 -3.95
N VAL A 121 1.72 -9.08 -3.51
CA VAL A 121 1.14 -8.15 -2.52
C VAL A 121 -0.16 -7.52 -3.03
N ASN A 122 -0.20 -7.05 -4.27
CA ASN A 122 -1.41 -6.44 -4.84
C ASN A 122 -2.55 -7.47 -4.98
N ASP A 123 -2.23 -8.69 -5.41
CA ASP A 123 -3.21 -9.78 -5.49
C ASP A 123 -3.76 -10.13 -4.10
N ARG A 124 -2.89 -10.13 -3.08
CA ARG A 124 -3.32 -10.37 -1.69
C ARG A 124 -4.12 -9.21 -1.12
N ARG A 125 -3.75 -7.95 -1.40
CA ARG A 125 -4.58 -6.79 -1.05
C ARG A 125 -5.99 -6.93 -1.60
N ALA A 126 -6.12 -7.24 -2.88
CA ALA A 126 -7.43 -7.41 -3.53
C ALA A 126 -8.25 -8.60 -3.00
N SER A 127 -7.61 -9.56 -2.33
CA SER A 127 -8.25 -10.75 -1.78
C SER A 127 -8.57 -10.67 -0.27
N LEU A 128 -8.21 -9.58 0.40
CA LEU A 128 -8.52 -9.39 1.82
C LEU A 128 -9.99 -9.08 2.01
N ASP A 129 -10.58 -9.73 3.00
CA ASP A 129 -11.96 -9.47 3.40
C ASP A 129 -12.04 -8.27 4.35
N GLU A 130 -12.93 -7.32 4.03
CA GLU A 130 -13.12 -6.10 4.79
C GLU A 130 -13.55 -6.36 6.23
N ASP A 131 -14.60 -7.19 6.39
CA ASP A 131 -15.25 -7.41 7.69
C ASP A 131 -14.54 -8.50 8.53
N ALA A 132 -13.95 -9.50 7.86
CA ALA A 132 -13.30 -10.61 8.55
C ALA A 132 -11.83 -10.34 8.88
N GLU A 133 -11.13 -9.48 8.13
CA GLU A 133 -9.68 -9.31 8.26
C GLU A 133 -9.27 -7.85 8.53
N ILE A 134 -9.70 -6.90 7.68
CA ILE A 134 -9.22 -5.50 7.73
C ILE A 134 -9.75 -4.79 8.98
N LYS A 135 -11.07 -4.74 9.16
CA LYS A 135 -11.69 -4.06 10.30
C LYS A 135 -11.26 -4.65 11.66
N PRO A 136 -11.30 -5.97 11.89
CA PRO A 136 -10.85 -6.54 13.16
C PRO A 136 -9.38 -6.24 13.47
N THR A 137 -8.53 -6.25 12.44
CA THR A 137 -7.11 -5.91 12.61
C THR A 137 -6.93 -4.43 12.93
N MET A 138 -7.65 -3.56 12.26
CA MET A 138 -7.64 -2.11 12.51
C MET A 138 -8.10 -1.79 13.93
N TRP A 139 -9.20 -2.36 14.39
CA TRP A 139 -9.67 -2.19 15.76
C TRP A 139 -8.68 -2.72 16.80
N SER A 140 -8.12 -3.91 16.55
CA SER A 140 -7.12 -4.50 17.44
C SER A 140 -5.85 -3.64 17.52
N LEU A 141 -5.38 -3.10 16.39
CA LEU A 141 -4.21 -2.24 16.33
C LEU A 141 -4.44 -0.95 17.13
N VAL A 142 -5.54 -0.25 16.84
CA VAL A 142 -5.89 1.01 17.52
C VAL A 142 -6.01 0.78 19.03
N LYS A 143 -6.75 -0.25 19.44
CA LYS A 143 -6.90 -0.60 20.86
C LYS A 143 -5.56 -0.85 21.54
N LYS A 144 -4.69 -1.68 20.94
CA LYS A 144 -3.36 -2.01 21.50
C LYS A 144 -2.45 -0.80 21.64
N GLU A 145 -2.45 0.07 20.63
CA GLU A 145 -1.62 1.28 20.69
C GLU A 145 -2.06 2.21 21.83
N PHE A 146 -3.38 2.39 22.02
CA PHE A 146 -3.89 3.20 23.13
C PHE A 146 -3.70 2.52 24.51
N GLU A 147 -3.89 1.21 24.63
CA GLU A 147 -3.64 0.47 25.87
C GLU A 147 -2.17 0.57 26.31
N ARG A 148 -1.24 0.57 25.34
CA ARG A 148 0.19 0.72 25.63
C ARG A 148 0.54 2.11 26.17
N GLY A 149 -0.15 3.15 25.71
CA GLY A 149 0.13 4.55 26.06
C GLY A 149 -0.74 5.11 27.18
N ALA A 150 -1.85 4.48 27.53
CA ALA A 150 -2.81 5.01 28.49
C ALA A 150 -2.44 4.69 29.94
N SER A 151 -2.37 5.74 30.77
CA SER A 151 -2.28 5.62 32.24
C SER A 151 -3.64 5.73 32.96
N ILE A 152 -4.71 5.93 32.21
CA ILE A 152 -6.09 6.06 32.70
C ILE A 152 -6.96 4.97 32.06
N PRO A 153 -8.11 4.60 32.68
CA PRO A 153 -9.05 3.65 32.10
C PRO A 153 -9.41 3.97 30.64
N LEU A 154 -9.40 2.97 29.80
CA LEU A 154 -9.73 3.06 28.37
C LEU A 154 -11.03 2.32 28.08
N VAL A 155 -11.97 2.97 27.40
CA VAL A 155 -13.19 2.35 26.85
C VAL A 155 -13.09 2.40 25.33
N PRO A 156 -12.69 1.30 24.68
CA PRO A 156 -12.57 1.26 23.23
C PRO A 156 -13.91 0.98 22.57
N PHE A 157 -14.25 1.77 21.57
CA PHE A 157 -15.34 1.58 20.62
C PHE A 157 -16.70 1.26 21.27
N PRO A 158 -17.21 2.14 22.17
CA PRO A 158 -18.50 1.92 22.79
C PRO A 158 -19.61 1.96 21.75
N LYS A 159 -20.58 1.04 21.86
CA LYS A 159 -21.73 0.98 20.95
C LYS A 159 -22.81 2.01 21.31
N ASP A 160 -22.87 2.39 22.57
CA ASP A 160 -23.79 3.39 23.11
C ASP A 160 -23.27 3.99 24.42
N GLY A 161 -23.96 5.03 24.91
CA GLY A 161 -23.56 5.72 26.14
C GLY A 161 -23.61 4.87 27.40
N SER A 162 -24.38 3.76 27.43
CA SER A 162 -24.47 2.86 28.59
C SER A 162 -23.25 1.94 28.73
N ALA A 163 -22.53 1.74 27.66
CA ALA A 163 -21.27 0.97 27.65
C ALA A 163 -20.12 1.71 28.36
N ILE A 164 -20.29 3.01 28.63
CA ILE A 164 -19.28 3.84 29.29
C ILE A 164 -19.71 4.05 30.74
N GLN A 165 -18.95 3.49 31.67
CA GLN A 165 -19.29 3.59 33.10
C GLN A 165 -19.38 5.04 33.56
N ASP A 166 -20.40 5.37 34.37
CA ASP A 166 -20.55 6.68 35.00
C ASP A 166 -19.74 6.69 36.33
N SER A 167 -18.57 7.31 36.29
CA SER A 167 -17.59 7.26 37.39
C SER A 167 -16.85 8.60 37.51
N PRO A 168 -16.44 9.02 38.72
CA PRO A 168 -15.62 10.22 38.89
C PRO A 168 -14.19 10.05 38.35
N LYS A 169 -13.80 8.84 37.99
CA LYS A 169 -12.46 8.57 37.43
C LYS A 169 -12.37 9.03 35.97
N LEU A 170 -11.33 9.81 35.70
CA LEU A 170 -11.04 10.21 34.31
C LEU A 170 -10.91 8.99 33.44
N THR A 171 -11.67 8.95 32.37
CA THR A 171 -11.79 7.80 31.44
C THR A 171 -11.60 8.25 30.00
N LEU A 172 -10.73 7.56 29.30
CA LEU A 172 -10.49 7.77 27.87
C LEU A 172 -11.48 6.95 27.07
N VAL A 173 -12.30 7.59 26.26
CA VAL A 173 -13.26 6.94 25.37
C VAL A 173 -12.74 7.02 23.95
N LEU A 174 -12.43 5.87 23.36
CA LEU A 174 -11.88 5.78 22.04
C LEU A 174 -12.99 5.49 21.02
N MET A 175 -13.23 6.42 20.13
CA MET A 175 -14.25 6.24 19.09
C MET A 175 -13.75 5.33 17.98
N ASP A 176 -14.69 4.63 17.36
CA ASP A 176 -14.42 3.68 16.28
C ASP A 176 -13.65 4.36 15.13
N PRO A 177 -12.58 3.73 14.60
CA PRO A 177 -11.78 4.28 13.52
C PRO A 177 -12.53 4.48 12.18
N GLU A 178 -13.70 3.88 12.03
CA GLU A 178 -14.57 4.14 10.87
C GLU A 178 -15.25 5.52 10.95
N PHE A 179 -15.35 6.12 12.15
CA PHE A 179 -15.95 7.44 12.33
C PHE A 179 -14.88 8.53 12.30
N GLU A 180 -15.12 9.54 11.48
CA GLU A 180 -14.26 10.70 11.35
C GLU A 180 -14.90 11.92 12.02
N TRP A 181 -14.10 12.66 12.76
CA TRP A 181 -14.56 13.88 13.40
C TRP A 181 -14.75 15.00 12.38
N THR A 182 -15.97 15.54 12.35
CA THR A 182 -16.25 16.80 11.64
C THR A 182 -17.05 17.72 12.58
N ALA A 183 -16.74 19.00 12.58
CA ALA A 183 -17.35 19.97 13.50
C ALA A 183 -18.88 20.07 13.36
N THR A 184 -19.44 19.75 12.20
CA THR A 184 -20.87 19.82 11.87
C THR A 184 -21.51 18.44 11.73
N GLY A 185 -20.79 17.37 12.01
CA GLY A 185 -21.25 15.99 11.79
C GLY A 185 -22.14 15.46 12.92
N SER A 186 -22.89 14.41 12.61
CA SER A 186 -23.75 13.69 13.58
C SER A 186 -22.98 13.11 14.76
N LEU A 187 -21.70 12.82 14.58
CA LEU A 187 -20.82 12.29 15.64
C LEU A 187 -20.70 13.27 16.82
N GLY A 188 -20.65 14.58 16.57
CA GLY A 188 -20.61 15.58 17.63
C GLY A 188 -21.89 15.59 18.49
N GLN A 189 -23.04 15.40 17.88
CA GLN A 189 -24.32 15.29 18.60
C GLN A 189 -24.37 13.99 19.43
N GLN A 190 -23.94 12.87 18.86
CA GLN A 190 -23.86 11.58 19.54
C GLN A 190 -22.94 11.64 20.77
N ILE A 191 -21.74 12.22 20.62
CA ILE A 191 -20.80 12.40 21.74
C ILE A 191 -21.41 13.30 22.82
N SER A 192 -22.05 14.39 22.45
CA SER A 192 -22.74 15.28 23.38
C SER A 192 -23.85 14.55 24.17
N GLU A 193 -24.63 13.72 23.47
CA GLU A 193 -25.66 12.91 24.10
C GLU A 193 -25.06 11.88 25.07
N TRP A 194 -24.08 11.09 24.64
CA TRP A 194 -23.44 10.07 25.47
C TRP A 194 -22.63 10.66 26.64
N THR A 195 -22.19 11.92 26.51
CA THR A 195 -21.55 12.66 27.61
C THR A 195 -22.57 13.07 28.67
N LYS A 196 -23.76 13.47 28.25
CA LYS A 196 -24.82 13.93 29.18
C LYS A 196 -25.65 12.80 29.74
N GLN A 197 -25.75 11.66 29.05
CA GLN A 197 -26.61 10.55 29.43
C GLN A 197 -25.83 9.23 29.55
N HIS A 198 -26.15 8.46 30.59
CA HIS A 198 -25.78 7.07 30.77
C HIS A 198 -27.00 6.19 30.52
N GLY A 199 -27.18 5.71 29.31
CA GLY A 199 -28.40 5.05 28.88
C GLY A 199 -29.60 6.01 28.89
N LYS A 200 -30.57 5.74 29.78
CA LYS A 200 -31.78 6.58 29.91
C LYS A 200 -31.68 7.61 31.05
N SER A 201 -30.61 7.61 31.81
CA SER A 201 -30.44 8.48 33.01
C SER A 201 -29.39 9.57 32.74
N PRO A 202 -29.54 10.78 33.31
CA PRO A 202 -28.48 11.78 33.26
C PRO A 202 -27.19 11.23 33.88
N ARG A 203 -26.07 11.55 33.28
CA ARG A 203 -24.73 11.16 33.77
C ARG A 203 -24.35 12.07 34.96
N LEU A 204 -23.85 11.47 36.04
CA LEU A 204 -23.39 12.20 37.23
C LEU A 204 -22.02 12.84 37.01
N TYR A 205 -21.17 12.23 36.22
CA TYR A 205 -19.78 12.68 35.99
C TYR A 205 -19.48 12.92 34.53
N PRO A 206 -20.17 13.85 33.83
CA PRO A 206 -19.94 14.09 32.39
C PRO A 206 -18.52 14.61 32.10
N GLY A 207 -17.92 15.40 33.02
CA GLY A 207 -16.58 15.94 32.88
C GLY A 207 -15.45 14.93 33.10
N SER A 208 -15.76 13.67 33.47
CA SER A 208 -14.75 12.62 33.61
C SER A 208 -14.39 11.93 32.28
N LEU A 209 -15.05 12.24 31.17
CA LEU A 209 -14.85 11.62 29.91
C LEU A 209 -13.94 12.45 29.00
N ILE A 210 -12.95 11.79 28.43
CA ILE A 210 -12.11 12.32 27.34
C ILE A 210 -12.38 11.49 26.11
N TRP A 211 -12.95 12.10 25.07
CA TRP A 211 -13.24 11.45 23.81
C TRP A 211 -12.07 11.58 22.85
N CYS A 212 -11.56 10.47 22.35
CA CYS A 212 -10.53 10.43 21.33
C CYS A 212 -11.13 10.07 19.97
N LEU A 213 -10.85 10.90 18.97
CA LEU A 213 -11.47 10.82 17.65
C LEU A 213 -10.45 10.89 16.53
N LYS A 214 -10.77 10.20 15.44
CA LYS A 214 -9.94 10.19 14.24
C LYS A 214 -10.20 11.46 13.42
N LYS A 215 -9.10 12.05 12.94
CA LYS A 215 -9.11 13.16 11.99
C LYS A 215 -9.55 12.68 10.60
N PRO A 216 -10.37 13.46 9.86
CA PRO A 216 -10.74 13.14 8.49
C PRO A 216 -9.54 13.01 7.54
N GLY A 217 -9.69 12.19 6.52
CA GLY A 217 -8.73 12.06 5.43
C GLY A 217 -7.43 11.34 5.81
N ARG A 218 -7.43 10.53 6.86
CA ARG A 218 -6.31 9.68 7.24
C ARG A 218 -6.59 8.23 6.85
N ASP A 219 -5.57 7.58 6.34
CA ASP A 219 -5.68 6.35 5.55
C ASP A 219 -5.31 5.08 6.33
N LEU A 220 -5.75 5.02 7.61
CA LEU A 220 -5.46 3.91 8.51
C LEU A 220 -5.89 2.56 7.91
N ARG A 221 -7.06 2.53 7.25
CA ARG A 221 -7.56 1.32 6.59
C ARG A 221 -6.58 0.82 5.53
N ASP A 222 -6.11 1.70 4.66
CA ASP A 222 -5.16 1.37 3.58
C ASP A 222 -3.81 0.88 4.12
N LYS A 223 -3.34 1.48 5.22
CA LYS A 223 -2.10 1.05 5.89
C LYS A 223 -2.25 -0.35 6.50
N VAL A 224 -3.37 -0.62 7.14
CA VAL A 224 -3.67 -1.95 7.70
C VAL A 224 -3.84 -3.00 6.60
N GLU A 225 -4.54 -2.66 5.51
CA GLU A 225 -4.70 -3.53 4.35
C GLU A 225 -3.33 -3.90 3.73
N LEU A 226 -2.46 -2.92 3.55
CA LEU A 226 -1.11 -3.13 3.02
C LEU A 226 -0.27 -4.01 3.96
N TRP A 227 -0.32 -3.76 5.26
CA TRP A 227 0.38 -4.59 6.25
C TRP A 227 -0.10 -6.04 6.22
N LEU A 228 -1.41 -6.28 6.18
CA LEU A 228 -1.98 -7.63 6.08
C LEU A 228 -1.55 -8.34 4.80
N ALA A 229 -1.53 -7.63 3.68
CA ALA A 229 -1.07 -8.18 2.41
C ALA A 229 0.41 -8.60 2.45
N TRP A 230 1.29 -7.77 2.98
CA TRP A 230 2.69 -8.11 3.18
C TRP A 230 2.87 -9.31 4.11
N LYS A 231 2.13 -9.35 5.22
CA LYS A 231 2.15 -10.46 6.18
C LYS A 231 1.73 -11.78 5.52
N ARG A 232 0.69 -11.75 4.67
CA ARG A 232 0.23 -12.93 3.94
C ARG A 232 1.29 -13.41 2.94
N VAL A 233 1.88 -12.50 2.15
CA VAL A 233 2.97 -12.82 1.23
C VAL A 233 4.17 -13.42 1.98
N PHE A 234 4.56 -12.84 3.11
CA PHE A 234 5.65 -13.39 3.93
C PHE A 234 5.37 -14.82 4.41
N THR A 235 4.15 -15.08 4.86
CA THR A 235 3.73 -16.43 5.25
C THR A 235 3.83 -17.41 4.08
N GLU A 236 3.28 -17.05 2.92
CA GLU A 236 3.28 -17.88 1.71
C GLU A 236 4.70 -18.16 1.17
N VAL A 237 5.59 -17.17 1.24
CA VAL A 237 7.01 -17.34 0.88
C VAL A 237 7.72 -18.25 1.87
N THR A 238 7.41 -18.14 3.16
CA THR A 238 8.01 -18.98 4.21
C THR A 238 7.56 -20.42 4.10
N GLU A 239 6.29 -20.65 3.76
CA GLU A 239 5.68 -21.98 3.56
C GLU A 239 5.99 -22.57 2.18
N GLY A 240 6.57 -21.77 1.26
CA GLY A 240 6.89 -22.19 -0.10
C GLY A 240 5.68 -22.28 -1.04
N THR A 241 4.51 -21.75 -0.65
CA THR A 241 3.28 -21.79 -1.44
C THR A 241 3.25 -20.75 -2.55
N LEU A 242 4.00 -19.66 -2.42
CA LEU A 242 4.13 -18.61 -3.45
C LEU A 242 5.15 -18.96 -4.55
N GLY A 243 5.82 -20.11 -4.46
CA GLY A 243 6.86 -20.56 -5.39
C GLY A 243 8.23 -20.71 -4.70
N ALA A 244 9.03 -21.63 -5.25
CA ALA A 244 10.24 -22.14 -4.58
C ALA A 244 11.49 -21.25 -4.69
N ASP A 245 11.40 -20.09 -5.36
CA ASP A 245 12.60 -19.39 -5.85
C ASP A 245 12.92 -18.09 -5.08
N PHE A 246 12.36 -17.91 -3.90
CA PHE A 246 12.75 -16.81 -3.02
C PHE A 246 13.97 -17.22 -2.20
N ASP A 247 15.07 -16.54 -2.40
CA ASP A 247 16.29 -16.78 -1.66
C ASP A 247 16.24 -16.20 -0.23
N ARG A 248 17.34 -16.31 0.51
CA ARG A 248 17.42 -15.80 1.87
C ARG A 248 17.35 -14.27 1.92
N ALA A 249 17.89 -13.60 0.90
CA ALA A 249 17.88 -12.14 0.82
C ALA A 249 16.48 -11.63 0.52
N ASP A 250 15.76 -12.26 -0.41
CA ASP A 250 14.36 -11.95 -0.70
C ASP A 250 13.48 -12.07 0.53
N ARG A 251 13.64 -13.16 1.29
CA ARG A 251 12.88 -13.39 2.54
C ARG A 251 13.15 -12.32 3.59
N ALA A 252 14.41 -11.90 3.72
CA ALA A 252 14.80 -10.84 4.65
C ALA A 252 14.22 -9.48 4.22
N ASP A 253 14.21 -9.18 2.93
CA ASP A 253 13.58 -7.96 2.40
C ASP A 253 12.06 -7.95 2.64
N ILE A 254 11.37 -9.06 2.34
CA ILE A 254 9.93 -9.18 2.60
C ILE A 254 9.64 -9.00 4.09
N GLN A 255 10.44 -9.61 4.96
CA GLN A 255 10.28 -9.45 6.41
C GLN A 255 10.46 -8.01 6.86
N SER A 256 11.43 -7.29 6.29
CA SER A 256 11.60 -5.85 6.53
C SER A 256 10.36 -5.07 6.09
N LYS A 257 9.82 -5.36 4.90
CA LYS A 257 8.61 -4.71 4.39
C LYS A 257 7.37 -4.96 5.25
N VAL A 258 7.23 -6.17 5.82
CA VAL A 258 6.16 -6.45 6.79
C VAL A 258 6.28 -5.55 8.00
N LYS A 259 7.51 -5.40 8.54
CA LYS A 259 7.76 -4.55 9.70
C LYS A 259 7.53 -3.07 9.38
N ASP A 260 8.04 -2.59 8.26
CA ASP A 260 7.86 -1.21 7.81
C ASP A 260 6.36 -0.88 7.66
N ALA A 261 5.58 -1.79 7.04
CA ALA A 261 4.14 -1.62 6.88
C ALA A 261 3.37 -1.67 8.22
N GLU A 262 3.81 -2.50 9.17
CA GLU A 262 3.26 -2.54 10.51
C GLU A 262 3.53 -1.23 11.26
N ASP A 263 4.75 -0.74 11.21
CA ASP A 263 5.16 0.50 11.87
C ASP A 263 4.45 1.71 11.23
N ASP A 264 4.32 1.74 9.90
CA ASP A 264 3.51 2.72 9.17
C ASP A 264 2.04 2.74 9.65
N ALA A 265 1.45 1.56 9.86
CA ALA A 265 0.07 1.46 10.35
C ALA A 265 -0.07 1.96 11.80
N LYS A 266 0.93 1.69 12.67
CA LYS A 266 0.98 2.23 14.04
C LYS A 266 1.14 3.75 14.05
N ASP A 267 2.04 4.28 13.22
CA ASP A 267 2.24 5.72 13.07
C ASP A 267 0.97 6.41 12.57
N GLU A 268 0.22 5.74 11.68
CA GLU A 268 -1.06 6.25 11.19
C GLU A 268 -2.14 6.28 12.28
N VAL A 269 -2.13 5.36 13.25
CA VAL A 269 -3.01 5.46 14.43
C VAL A 269 -2.76 6.76 15.17
N TRP A 270 -1.51 7.06 15.50
CA TRP A 270 -1.14 8.30 16.22
C TRP A 270 -1.28 9.55 15.36
N GLY A 271 -1.06 9.43 14.06
CA GLY A 271 -1.32 10.51 13.10
C GLY A 271 -2.81 10.79 12.91
N GLY A 272 -3.65 9.77 13.04
CA GLY A 272 -5.10 9.83 12.85
C GLY A 272 -5.85 10.32 14.09
N TYR A 273 -5.61 9.73 15.24
CA TYR A 273 -6.31 10.09 16.49
C TYR A 273 -5.72 11.34 17.13
N ARG A 274 -6.05 12.50 16.58
CA ARG A 274 -5.52 13.82 16.98
C ARG A 274 -6.52 14.72 17.69
N PHE A 275 -7.79 14.35 17.70
CA PHE A 275 -8.81 15.13 18.38
C PHE A 275 -9.15 14.53 19.75
N ALA A 276 -9.06 15.36 20.77
CA ALA A 276 -9.57 15.09 22.09
C ALA A 276 -10.72 16.06 22.38
N VAL A 277 -11.90 15.53 22.76
CA VAL A 277 -13.06 16.33 23.14
C VAL A 277 -13.35 16.08 24.60
N ILE A 278 -13.51 17.15 25.35
CA ILE A 278 -13.90 17.16 26.74
C ILE A 278 -15.19 17.98 26.92
N PHE A 279 -15.97 17.66 27.94
CA PHE A 279 -17.13 18.44 28.27
C PHE A 279 -16.70 19.64 29.16
N ASP A 280 -17.05 20.83 28.69
CA ASP A 280 -16.93 22.05 29.45
C ASP A 280 -18.32 22.40 30.00
N SER A 281 -18.44 22.54 31.36
CA SER A 281 -19.71 22.72 32.07
C SER A 281 -20.12 24.18 32.16
#